data_6257534a1f68d427b8b59dc11abdd834
#
_entry.id   6257534a1f68d427b8b59dc11abdd834
#
_cell.length_a   1.000
_cell.length_b   1.000
_cell.length_c   1.000
_cell.angle_alpha   90.00
_cell.angle_beta   90.00
_cell.angle_gamma   90.00
#
_symmetry.space_group_name_H-M   'P 1'
#
loop_
_entity.id
_entity.type
_entity.pdbx_description
1 polymer ?
#
loop_
_entity_poly.entity_id
_entity_poly.type
_entity_poly.pdbx_seq_one_letter_code
_entity_poly.pdbx_strand_id
1 'polypeptide(L)'
;MALRDTLVWIDLEMTGLDPERDCILEIATIVTDNTLKVLAEGPVFAIHQDEAVLGAMDDWNLSHHGASGLIDRVRASVTDEANAERLTLEFLSKWSEPGTSPMCGNSIGQDRRFLSRHMRGLEAFFHYRNIDVSTVKELARRWRPDVLAGVRKEGTHQALDDIRESIAELQHYRDTFFRLDS
;
A
#
# COMPACT_ATOMS: atom_id res chain seq x y z
N MET A 1 18.81 16.08 -1.54
CA MET A 1 17.78 17.05 -1.13
C MET A 1 16.47 16.32 -1.31
N ALA A 2 15.78 15.98 -0.20
CA ALA A 2 14.48 15.30 -0.28
C ALA A 2 13.52 16.21 -1.07
N LEU A 3 12.73 15.60 -1.97
CA LEU A 3 11.76 16.34 -2.75
C LEU A 3 10.60 16.72 -1.82
N ARG A 4 10.26 18.00 -1.76
CA ARG A 4 9.01 18.47 -1.16
C ARG A 4 7.90 18.15 -2.15
N ASP A 5 6.71 17.82 -1.63
CA ASP A 5 5.51 17.51 -2.42
C ASP A 5 5.57 16.16 -3.19
N THR A 6 6.16 15.14 -2.59
CA THR A 6 6.02 13.77 -3.07
C THR A 6 4.81 13.08 -2.46
N LEU A 7 4.27 12.08 -3.16
CA LEU A 7 3.25 11.18 -2.67
C LEU A 7 3.87 9.81 -2.42
N VAL A 8 3.72 9.30 -1.21
CA VAL A 8 4.22 7.97 -0.83
C VAL A 8 3.04 6.99 -0.82
N TRP A 9 3.15 6.03 -1.71
CA TRP A 9 2.20 4.93 -1.87
C TRP A 9 2.70 3.72 -1.10
N ILE A 10 1.81 3.05 -0.40
CA ILE A 10 2.11 1.86 0.38
C ILE A 10 0.98 0.86 0.25
N ASP A 11 1.32 -0.40 0.28
CA ASP A 11 0.38 -1.51 0.35
C ASP A 11 0.95 -2.61 1.22
N LEU A 12 0.10 -3.23 2.02
CA LEU A 12 0.43 -4.33 2.93
C LEU A 12 -0.41 -5.55 2.59
N GLU A 13 0.23 -6.72 2.59
CA GLU A 13 -0.48 -7.98 2.70
C GLU A 13 -0.45 -8.47 4.15
N MET A 14 -1.57 -8.96 4.65
CA MET A 14 -1.72 -9.34 6.05
C MET A 14 -2.39 -10.72 6.20
N THR A 15 -2.27 -11.34 7.38
CA THR A 15 -2.93 -12.61 7.68
C THR A 15 -4.44 -12.49 7.86
N GLY A 16 -4.95 -11.28 8.02
CA GLY A 16 -6.36 -10.92 8.21
C GLY A 16 -6.55 -9.43 8.37
N LEU A 17 -7.66 -8.98 8.92
CA LEU A 17 -8.05 -7.58 8.96
C LEU A 17 -8.03 -6.94 10.36
N ASP A 18 -7.66 -7.68 11.40
CA ASP A 18 -7.63 -7.21 12.78
C ASP A 18 -6.16 -6.99 13.25
N PRO A 19 -5.65 -5.75 13.31
CA PRO A 19 -4.26 -5.49 13.68
C PRO A 19 -3.86 -5.92 15.10
N GLU A 20 -4.82 -6.28 15.96
CA GLU A 20 -4.53 -6.82 17.29
C GLU A 20 -4.29 -8.35 17.28
N ARG A 21 -4.65 -9.02 16.20
CA ARG A 21 -4.58 -10.50 16.06
C ARG A 21 -3.77 -10.94 14.86
N ASP A 22 -3.76 -10.11 13.82
CA ASP A 22 -3.18 -10.42 12.54
C ASP A 22 -1.82 -9.74 12.36
N CYS A 23 -0.99 -10.29 11.48
CA CYS A 23 0.37 -9.87 11.21
C CYS A 23 0.55 -9.37 9.78
N ILE A 24 1.58 -8.58 9.55
CA ILE A 24 1.99 -8.16 8.20
C ILE A 24 2.80 -9.29 7.56
N LEU A 25 2.47 -9.63 6.31
CA LEU A 25 3.14 -10.64 5.49
C LEU A 25 4.04 -10.03 4.42
N GLU A 26 3.62 -8.91 3.84
CA GLU A 26 4.39 -8.21 2.81
C GLU A 26 4.17 -6.69 2.94
N ILE A 27 5.19 -5.92 2.58
CA ILE A 27 5.14 -4.47 2.48
C ILE A 27 5.80 -4.03 1.18
N ALA A 28 5.16 -3.13 0.45
CA ALA A 28 5.72 -2.47 -0.72
C ALA A 28 5.47 -0.96 -0.66
N THR A 29 6.33 -0.18 -1.32
CA THR A 29 6.20 1.27 -1.43
C THR A 29 6.59 1.77 -2.81
N ILE A 30 5.89 2.82 -3.29
CA ILE A 30 6.26 3.60 -4.47
C ILE A 30 6.21 5.08 -4.10
N VAL A 31 7.09 5.87 -4.67
CA VAL A 31 7.08 7.32 -4.55
C VAL A 31 6.74 7.94 -5.90
N THR A 32 5.76 8.85 -5.91
CA THR A 32 5.42 9.65 -7.10
C THR A 32 5.59 11.14 -6.83
N ASP A 33 5.61 11.94 -7.87
CA ASP A 33 5.35 13.37 -7.78
C ASP A 33 3.83 13.65 -7.67
N ASN A 34 3.47 14.93 -7.55
CA ASN A 34 2.06 15.36 -7.48
C ASN A 34 1.27 15.12 -8.78
N THR A 35 1.94 14.82 -9.89
CA THR A 35 1.29 14.47 -11.17
C THR A 35 1.07 12.96 -11.32
N LEU A 36 1.40 12.18 -10.29
CA LEU A 36 1.34 10.71 -10.22
C LEU A 36 2.40 10.03 -11.11
N LYS A 37 3.44 10.75 -11.52
CA LYS A 37 4.60 10.14 -12.20
C LYS A 37 5.47 9.44 -11.17
N VAL A 38 5.76 8.16 -11.40
CA VAL A 38 6.64 7.36 -10.55
C VAL A 38 8.06 7.95 -10.56
N LEU A 39 8.58 8.26 -9.38
CA LEU A 39 9.93 8.74 -9.15
C LEU A 39 10.85 7.60 -8.70
N ALA A 40 10.35 6.70 -7.85
CA ALA A 40 11.09 5.55 -7.38
C ALA A 40 10.15 4.44 -6.91
N GLU A 41 10.58 3.20 -7.13
CA GLU A 41 9.97 2.01 -6.52
C GLU A 41 10.86 1.59 -5.34
N GLY A 42 10.23 1.37 -4.20
CA GLY A 42 10.90 0.94 -2.99
C GLY A 42 11.17 -0.56 -2.96
N PRO A 43 11.90 -1.03 -1.97
CA PRO A 43 12.06 -2.45 -1.74
C PRO A 43 10.70 -3.08 -1.40
N VAL A 44 10.52 -4.33 -1.80
CA VAL A 44 9.41 -5.18 -1.38
C VAL A 44 9.95 -6.19 -0.38
N PHE A 45 9.33 -6.29 0.78
CA PHE A 45 9.73 -7.23 1.81
C PHE A 45 8.60 -8.20 2.12
N ALA A 46 8.83 -9.49 1.87
CA ALA A 46 8.10 -10.54 2.56
C ALA A 46 8.65 -10.65 3.99
N ILE A 47 7.76 -10.60 4.97
CA ILE A 47 8.11 -10.60 6.39
C ILE A 47 7.94 -12.01 6.94
N HIS A 48 9.00 -12.54 7.54
CA HIS A 48 8.98 -13.89 8.10
C HIS A 48 7.90 -14.03 9.19
N GLN A 49 7.11 -15.08 9.09
CA GLN A 49 6.13 -15.47 10.11
C GLN A 49 6.24 -16.98 10.37
N ASP A 50 6.02 -17.37 11.61
CA ASP A 50 6.02 -18.77 12.02
C ASP A 50 4.84 -19.55 11.44
N GLU A 51 5.01 -20.86 11.26
CA GLU A 51 3.96 -21.76 10.75
C GLU A 51 2.67 -21.71 11.59
N ALA A 52 2.78 -21.43 12.88
CA ALA A 52 1.60 -21.26 13.75
C ALA A 52 0.76 -20.04 13.35
N VAL A 53 1.41 -18.93 12.95
CA VAL A 53 0.76 -17.71 12.45
C VAL A 53 0.13 -17.98 11.09
N LEU A 54 0.88 -18.59 10.16
CA LEU A 54 0.39 -18.91 8.82
C LEU A 54 -0.79 -19.89 8.85
N GLY A 55 -0.73 -20.90 9.72
CA GLY A 55 -1.79 -21.88 9.89
C GLY A 55 -3.03 -21.38 10.61
N ALA A 56 -2.98 -20.19 11.22
CA ALA A 56 -4.14 -19.56 11.87
C ALA A 56 -4.96 -18.67 10.92
N MET A 57 -4.47 -18.43 9.69
CA MET A 57 -5.23 -17.68 8.67
C MET A 57 -6.51 -18.42 8.30
N ASP A 58 -7.54 -17.67 7.91
CA ASP A 58 -8.76 -18.26 7.36
C ASP A 58 -8.52 -18.86 5.96
N ASP A 59 -9.44 -19.68 5.49
CA ASP A 59 -9.34 -20.39 4.21
C ASP A 59 -9.22 -19.44 3.01
N TRP A 60 -9.83 -18.26 3.08
CA TRP A 60 -9.74 -17.28 2.02
C TRP A 60 -8.32 -16.70 1.91
N ASN A 61 -7.75 -16.24 3.03
CA ASN A 61 -6.38 -15.70 3.08
C ASN A 61 -5.34 -16.77 2.70
N LEU A 62 -5.49 -17.99 3.22
CA LEU A 62 -4.62 -19.12 2.86
C LEU A 62 -4.64 -19.42 1.36
N SER A 63 -5.82 -19.48 0.76
CA SER A 63 -5.98 -19.75 -0.67
C SER A 63 -5.40 -18.62 -1.51
N HIS A 64 -5.67 -17.38 -1.12
CA HIS A 64 -5.29 -16.17 -1.83
C HIS A 64 -3.77 -15.95 -1.82
N HIS A 65 -3.16 -15.94 -0.64
CA HIS A 65 -1.71 -15.78 -0.48
C HIS A 65 -0.93 -17.01 -0.97
N GLY A 66 -1.55 -18.20 -0.93
CA GLY A 66 -0.98 -19.41 -1.53
C GLY A 66 -0.90 -19.30 -3.06
N ALA A 67 -1.97 -18.85 -3.71
CA ALA A 67 -2.02 -18.68 -5.17
C ALA A 67 -1.02 -17.64 -5.70
N SER A 68 -0.78 -16.54 -4.94
CA SER A 68 0.21 -15.52 -5.30
C SER A 68 1.66 -15.93 -4.96
N GLY A 69 1.88 -17.08 -4.30
CA GLY A 69 3.19 -17.54 -3.83
C GLY A 69 3.74 -16.73 -2.64
N LEU A 70 2.92 -15.87 -2.02
CA LEU A 70 3.35 -15.05 -0.88
C LEU A 70 3.73 -15.91 0.33
N ILE A 71 2.97 -16.97 0.61
CA ILE A 71 3.24 -17.86 1.75
C ILE A 71 4.65 -18.46 1.66
N ASP A 72 5.05 -18.90 0.47
CA ASP A 72 6.40 -19.47 0.27
C ASP A 72 7.49 -18.41 0.42
N ARG A 73 7.25 -17.17 -0.04
CA ARG A 73 8.17 -16.05 0.16
C ARG A 73 8.30 -15.67 1.64
N VAL A 74 7.21 -15.67 2.39
CA VAL A 74 7.18 -15.41 3.83
C VAL A 74 7.97 -16.47 4.60
N ARG A 75 7.77 -17.75 4.29
CA ARG A 75 8.53 -18.87 4.88
C ARG A 75 10.03 -18.79 4.61
N ALA A 76 10.41 -18.44 3.38
CA ALA A 76 11.81 -18.32 2.98
C ALA A 76 12.47 -17.03 3.43
N SER A 77 11.69 -16.05 3.89
CA SER A 77 12.21 -14.76 4.31
C SER A 77 13.01 -14.86 5.60
N VAL A 78 14.05 -14.03 5.69
CA VAL A 78 14.85 -13.80 6.90
C VAL A 78 14.61 -12.36 7.47
N THR A 79 13.68 -11.64 6.85
CA THR A 79 13.36 -10.25 7.23
C THR A 79 12.23 -10.27 8.25
N ASP A 80 12.45 -9.66 9.40
CA ASP A 80 11.41 -9.39 10.40
C ASP A 80 10.77 -8.00 10.21
N GLU A 81 9.70 -7.72 10.95
CA GLU A 81 8.99 -6.44 10.89
C GLU A 81 9.91 -5.24 11.16
N ALA A 82 10.82 -5.34 12.13
CA ALA A 82 11.70 -4.25 12.50
C ALA A 82 12.71 -3.91 11.39
N ASN A 83 13.24 -4.92 10.71
CA ASN A 83 14.13 -4.71 9.56
C ASN A 83 13.37 -4.18 8.35
N ALA A 84 12.18 -4.69 8.07
CA ALA A 84 11.34 -4.18 6.99
C ALA A 84 10.98 -2.70 7.21
N GLU A 85 10.56 -2.33 8.43
CA GLU A 85 10.30 -0.93 8.81
C GLU A 85 11.53 -0.05 8.61
N ARG A 86 12.68 -0.45 9.17
CA ARG A 86 13.92 0.33 9.08
C ARG A 86 14.38 0.55 7.64
N LEU A 87 14.36 -0.49 6.81
CA LEU A 87 14.81 -0.41 5.42
C LEU A 87 13.82 0.40 4.54
N THR A 88 12.53 0.30 4.83
CA THR A 88 11.50 1.13 4.18
C THR A 88 11.69 2.60 4.54
N LEU A 89 11.93 2.93 5.82
CA LEU A 89 12.24 4.31 6.26
C LEU A 89 13.52 4.84 5.63
N GLU A 90 14.56 4.01 5.54
CA GLU A 90 15.82 4.39 4.87
C GLU A 90 15.60 4.72 3.40
N PHE A 91 14.75 3.96 2.71
CA PHE A 91 14.38 4.26 1.33
C PHE A 91 13.59 5.57 1.24
N LEU A 92 12.50 5.70 2.03
CA LEU A 92 11.59 6.86 1.96
C LEU A 92 12.29 8.18 2.31
N SER A 93 13.23 8.17 3.25
CA SER A 93 14.00 9.36 3.67
C SER A 93 14.86 9.96 2.55
N LYS A 94 15.11 9.23 1.46
CA LYS A 94 15.80 9.75 0.27
C LYS A 94 14.87 10.58 -0.61
N TRP A 95 13.56 10.40 -0.49
CA TRP A 95 12.54 10.94 -1.39
C TRP A 95 11.57 11.91 -0.72
N SER A 96 11.35 11.80 0.57
CA SER A 96 10.39 12.61 1.32
C SER A 96 10.93 12.96 2.70
N GLU A 97 10.49 14.09 3.24
CA GLU A 97 10.76 14.48 4.62
C GLU A 97 9.64 13.91 5.54
N PRO A 98 9.97 13.54 6.79
CA PRO A 98 8.96 13.10 7.75
C PRO A 98 7.82 14.12 7.90
N GLY A 99 6.59 13.64 7.98
CA GLY A 99 5.39 14.45 8.18
C GLY A 99 4.91 15.23 6.95
N THR A 100 5.54 15.07 5.76
CA THR A 100 5.18 15.85 4.57
C THR A 100 4.24 15.12 3.63
N SER A 101 4.51 13.84 3.32
CA SER A 101 3.67 13.07 2.40
C SER A 101 2.45 12.46 3.10
N PRO A 102 1.25 12.56 2.51
CA PRO A 102 0.13 11.70 2.91
C PRO A 102 0.46 10.23 2.64
N MET A 103 -0.23 9.34 3.35
CA MET A 103 -0.22 7.91 3.04
C MET A 103 -1.21 7.65 1.91
N CYS A 104 -0.76 7.07 0.79
CA CYS A 104 -1.57 6.90 -0.42
C CYS A 104 -1.80 5.41 -0.72
N GLY A 105 -3.00 5.04 -1.14
CA GLY A 105 -3.37 3.68 -1.55
C GLY A 105 -4.87 3.49 -1.67
N ASN A 106 -5.30 2.26 -1.93
CA ASN A 106 -6.70 1.85 -1.91
C ASN A 106 -7.06 1.33 -0.50
N SER A 107 -8.15 1.84 0.09
CA SER A 107 -8.58 1.50 1.46
C SER A 107 -7.46 1.67 2.50
N ILE A 108 -6.60 2.62 2.25
CA ILE A 108 -5.30 2.85 2.93
C ILE A 108 -5.44 3.03 4.47
N GLY A 109 -6.63 3.33 4.93
CA GLY A 109 -6.93 3.38 6.37
C GLY A 109 -6.71 2.05 7.08
N GLN A 110 -6.86 0.93 6.37
CA GLN A 110 -6.61 -0.41 6.91
C GLN A 110 -5.10 -0.64 7.10
N ASP A 111 -4.30 -0.33 6.08
CA ASP A 111 -2.83 -0.41 6.15
C ASP A 111 -2.30 0.48 7.28
N ARG A 112 -2.83 1.71 7.40
CA ARG A 112 -2.44 2.63 8.47
C ARG A 112 -2.71 2.07 9.87
N ARG A 113 -3.81 1.32 10.07
CA ARG A 113 -4.08 0.66 11.36
C ARG A 113 -3.02 -0.39 11.69
N PHE A 114 -2.59 -1.18 10.69
CA PHE A 114 -1.52 -2.16 10.87
C PHE A 114 -0.18 -1.48 11.15
N LEU A 115 0.19 -0.44 10.41
CA LEU A 115 1.41 0.31 10.69
C LEU A 115 1.40 0.94 12.09
N SER A 116 0.28 1.50 12.52
CA SER A 116 0.15 2.08 13.88
C SER A 116 0.40 1.04 14.98
N ARG A 117 0.12 -0.22 14.72
CA ARG A 117 0.31 -1.32 15.67
C ARG A 117 1.69 -1.95 15.56
N HIS A 118 2.15 -2.22 14.36
CA HIS A 118 3.31 -3.06 14.07
C HIS A 118 4.57 -2.28 13.67
N MET A 119 4.42 -1.13 12.98
CA MET A 119 5.53 -0.32 12.43
C MET A 119 5.32 1.17 12.75
N ARG A 120 5.38 1.51 14.03
CA ARG A 120 5.05 2.86 14.53
C ARG A 120 5.97 3.96 13.99
N GLY A 121 7.25 3.64 13.76
CA GLY A 121 8.20 4.58 13.19
C GLY A 121 7.84 4.94 11.75
N LEU A 122 7.42 3.94 10.97
CA LEU A 122 6.96 4.13 9.61
C LEU A 122 5.62 4.88 9.55
N GLU A 123 4.68 4.55 10.43
CA GLU A 123 3.41 5.30 10.53
C GLU A 123 3.66 6.78 10.83
N ALA A 124 4.52 7.08 11.79
CA ALA A 124 4.88 8.45 12.19
C ALA A 124 5.65 9.23 11.11
N PHE A 125 6.24 8.55 10.12
CA PHE A 125 6.90 9.19 9.00
C PHE A 125 5.92 9.91 8.07
N PHE A 126 4.68 9.42 7.96
CA PHE A 126 3.65 10.00 7.12
C PHE A 126 3.00 11.22 7.73
N HIS A 127 2.49 12.11 6.89
CA HIS A 127 1.52 13.10 7.32
C HIS A 127 0.25 12.40 7.83
N TYR A 128 -0.50 13.04 8.76
CA TYR A 128 -1.70 12.43 9.35
C TYR A 128 -2.87 12.23 8.36
N ARG A 129 -2.81 12.88 7.19
CA ARG A 129 -3.82 12.74 6.12
C ARG A 129 -3.51 11.56 5.21
N ASN A 130 -4.57 11.04 4.58
CA ASN A 130 -4.48 10.00 3.56
C ASN A 130 -4.93 10.54 2.21
N ILE A 131 -4.40 9.92 1.13
CA ILE A 131 -5.04 9.91 -0.18
C ILE A 131 -5.56 8.49 -0.39
N ASP A 132 -6.85 8.30 -0.14
CA ASP A 132 -7.53 7.02 -0.30
C ASP A 132 -8.28 6.97 -1.63
N VAL A 133 -7.74 6.20 -2.57
CA VAL A 133 -8.32 6.04 -3.92
C VAL A 133 -9.70 5.40 -3.85
N SER A 134 -9.95 4.51 -2.88
CA SER A 134 -11.26 3.90 -2.66
C SER A 134 -12.34 4.93 -2.31
N THR A 135 -11.98 6.02 -1.64
CA THR A 135 -12.91 7.14 -1.38
C THR A 135 -13.33 7.81 -2.69
N VAL A 136 -12.38 8.07 -3.59
CA VAL A 136 -12.67 8.65 -4.91
C VAL A 136 -13.55 7.71 -5.72
N LYS A 137 -13.24 6.41 -5.73
CA LYS A 137 -14.04 5.36 -6.37
C LYS A 137 -15.49 5.36 -5.87
N GLU A 138 -15.69 5.45 -4.55
CA GLU A 138 -17.02 5.48 -3.96
C GLU A 138 -17.82 6.73 -4.37
N LEU A 139 -17.16 7.89 -4.51
CA LEU A 139 -17.79 9.10 -5.02
C LEU A 139 -18.10 8.99 -6.52
N ALA A 140 -17.17 8.47 -7.31
CA ALA A 140 -17.39 8.24 -8.75
C ALA A 140 -18.55 7.26 -8.97
N ARG A 141 -18.65 6.18 -8.20
CA ARG A 141 -19.76 5.21 -8.28
C ARG A 141 -21.13 5.87 -8.05
N ARG A 142 -21.22 6.87 -7.19
CA ARG A 142 -22.47 7.57 -6.86
C ARG A 142 -22.82 8.69 -7.82
N TRP A 143 -21.81 9.42 -8.30
CA TRP A 143 -22.03 10.66 -9.03
C TRP A 143 -21.76 10.54 -10.53
N ARG A 144 -20.86 9.65 -10.92
CA ARG A 144 -20.42 9.44 -12.30
C ARG A 144 -20.06 7.96 -12.53
N PRO A 145 -21.05 7.05 -12.43
CA PRO A 145 -20.79 5.60 -12.57
C PRO A 145 -20.21 5.20 -13.94
N ASP A 146 -20.41 6.03 -14.95
CA ASP A 146 -19.85 5.87 -16.29
C ASP A 146 -18.30 5.83 -16.29
N VAL A 147 -17.65 6.56 -15.40
CA VAL A 147 -16.17 6.59 -15.34
C VAL A 147 -15.55 5.31 -14.80
N LEU A 148 -16.31 4.47 -14.07
CA LEU A 148 -15.81 3.22 -13.52
C LEU A 148 -15.45 2.19 -14.61
N ALA A 149 -16.10 2.24 -15.77
CA ALA A 149 -15.85 1.30 -16.86
C ALA A 149 -14.42 1.38 -17.45
N GLY A 150 -13.71 2.47 -17.20
CA GLY A 150 -12.32 2.67 -17.63
C GLY A 150 -11.27 2.12 -16.66
N VAL A 151 -11.66 1.75 -15.45
CA VAL A 151 -10.74 1.21 -14.45
C VAL A 151 -10.49 -0.27 -14.75
N ARG A 152 -9.22 -0.61 -15.02
CA ARG A 152 -8.79 -2.00 -15.23
C ARG A 152 -7.91 -2.42 -14.07
N LYS A 153 -8.18 -3.61 -13.50
CA LYS A 153 -7.34 -4.25 -12.49
C LYS A 153 -7.02 -5.67 -12.96
N GLU A 154 -5.76 -6.04 -12.89
CA GLU A 154 -5.30 -7.39 -13.23
C GLU A 154 -5.42 -8.33 -12.03
N GLY A 155 -5.38 -7.76 -10.81
CA GLY A 155 -5.61 -8.50 -9.57
C GLY A 155 -4.55 -9.57 -9.30
N THR A 156 -3.29 -9.22 -9.48
CA THR A 156 -2.15 -10.14 -9.23
C THR A 156 -1.95 -10.43 -7.75
N HIS A 157 -2.52 -9.57 -6.88
CA HIS A 157 -2.41 -9.64 -5.42
C HIS A 157 -0.96 -9.76 -4.94
N GLN A 158 -0.13 -8.89 -5.49
CA GLN A 158 1.21 -8.61 -5.03
C GLN A 158 1.26 -7.13 -4.66
N ALA A 159 1.69 -6.80 -3.46
CA ALA A 159 1.62 -5.44 -2.91
C ALA A 159 2.16 -4.36 -3.88
N LEU A 160 3.24 -4.62 -4.58
CA LEU A 160 3.81 -3.66 -5.54
C LEU A 160 2.90 -3.43 -6.77
N ASP A 161 2.26 -4.48 -7.29
CA ASP A 161 1.36 -4.36 -8.43
C ASP A 161 0.05 -3.68 -8.01
N ASP A 162 -0.45 -3.95 -6.81
CA ASP A 162 -1.64 -3.30 -6.25
C ASP A 162 -1.41 -1.80 -6.05
N ILE A 163 -0.18 -1.37 -5.69
CA ILE A 163 0.19 0.05 -5.69
C ILE A 163 0.15 0.64 -7.10
N ARG A 164 0.73 -0.04 -8.10
CA ARG A 164 0.73 0.43 -9.50
C ARG A 164 -0.70 0.58 -10.03
N GLU A 165 -1.56 -0.38 -9.73
CA GLU A 165 -2.99 -0.32 -10.07
C GLU A 165 -3.68 0.85 -9.36
N SER A 166 -3.37 1.11 -8.10
CA SER A 166 -3.92 2.23 -7.32
C SER A 166 -3.52 3.59 -7.90
N ILE A 167 -2.26 3.74 -8.33
CA ILE A 167 -1.77 4.95 -9.02
C ILE A 167 -2.50 5.13 -10.36
N ALA A 168 -2.61 4.07 -11.17
CA ALA A 168 -3.30 4.12 -12.45
C ALA A 168 -4.80 4.43 -12.29
N GLU A 169 -5.44 3.87 -11.27
CA GLU A 169 -6.83 4.14 -10.92
C GLU A 169 -7.03 5.61 -10.54
N LEU A 170 -6.15 6.20 -9.73
CA LEU A 170 -6.22 7.62 -9.38
C LEU A 170 -5.94 8.52 -10.59
N GLN A 171 -5.00 8.15 -11.48
CA GLN A 171 -4.78 8.86 -12.74
C GLN A 171 -6.05 8.88 -13.59
N HIS A 172 -6.71 7.73 -13.74
CA HIS A 172 -7.96 7.62 -14.46
C HIS A 172 -9.03 8.56 -13.88
N TYR A 173 -9.21 8.60 -12.54
CA TYR A 173 -10.16 9.52 -11.93
C TYR A 173 -9.76 10.99 -12.09
N ARG A 174 -8.48 11.30 -12.00
CA ARG A 174 -8.00 12.67 -12.26
C ARG A 174 -8.39 13.15 -13.65
N ASP A 175 -8.27 12.29 -14.66
CA ASP A 175 -8.46 12.66 -16.04
C ASP A 175 -9.96 12.61 -16.49
N THR A 176 -10.82 11.85 -15.77
CA THR A 176 -12.20 11.61 -16.20
C THR A 176 -13.27 12.08 -15.21
N PHE A 177 -12.95 12.07 -13.91
CA PHE A 177 -13.91 12.40 -12.85
C PHE A 177 -13.75 13.83 -12.32
N PHE A 178 -12.53 14.29 -12.13
CA PHE A 178 -12.28 15.66 -11.66
C PHE A 178 -12.29 16.67 -12.82
N ARG A 179 -12.76 17.89 -12.55
CA ARG A 179 -12.53 19.02 -13.44
C ARG A 179 -11.26 19.73 -12.95
N LEU A 180 -10.22 19.64 -13.76
CA LEU A 180 -9.00 20.41 -13.53
C LEU A 180 -9.06 21.60 -14.49
N ASP A 181 -9.11 22.82 -13.93
CA ASP A 181 -9.00 24.03 -14.75
C ASP A 181 -7.59 24.04 -15.36
N SER A 182 -7.54 24.19 -16.69
CA SER A 182 -6.29 24.26 -17.49
C SER A 182 -5.63 25.62 -17.36
#